data_f9224ae0e797e9c012ef8868e767ee9e
#
_entry.id   f9224ae0e797e9c012ef8868e767ee9e
#
_cell.length_a   1.000
_cell.length_b   1.000
_cell.length_c   1.000
_cell.angle_alpha   90.00
_cell.angle_beta   90.00
_cell.angle_gamma   90.00
#
_symmetry.space_group_name_H-M   'P 1'
#
loop_
_entity.id
_entity.type
_entity.pdbx_description
1 polymer ?
#
loop_
_entity_poly.entity_id
_entity_poly.type
_entity_poly.pdbx_seq_one_letter_code
_entity_poly.pdbx_strand_id
1 'polypeptide(L)'
;MTQSPEFHEQTFMFSIATNGYDMIFKHCLDSHQNYALKHGYKYIAFTKSPVDGISGTNSAWLKVAIILRALKKGYRNVFFVDADALIHDFAPSIESVLIPDKFIYMSIESSGNFNSGVIFIANEQRSQSFFESLLLRADIPNFMLPKSERNLYENGHVINLAKRSSIVQIISPKWNYNYNTLLKENEKEYILHGRGMWLDKPRSQGKTMTFTQALLSRLMQGSRYFLLKKLLRFYELEYQF
;
A
#
# COMPACT_ATOMS: atom_id res chain seq x y z
N MET A 1 6.17 -5.77 -30.03
CA MET A 1 7.19 -5.10 -29.23
C MET A 1 7.52 -6.03 -28.08
N THR A 2 8.63 -6.76 -28.16
CA THR A 2 9.13 -7.64 -27.12
C THR A 2 9.60 -6.79 -25.97
N GLN A 3 8.94 -6.90 -24.80
CA GLN A 3 9.39 -6.30 -23.56
C GLN A 3 10.79 -6.80 -23.26
N SER A 4 11.69 -5.92 -22.84
CA SER A 4 13.05 -6.29 -22.48
C SER A 4 13.01 -7.31 -21.33
N PRO A 5 13.82 -8.38 -21.37
CA PRO A 5 13.80 -9.44 -20.35
C PRO A 5 14.14 -8.96 -18.92
N GLU A 6 14.58 -7.73 -18.77
CA GLU A 6 15.11 -7.13 -17.54
C GLU A 6 14.10 -7.00 -16.39
N PHE A 7 12.79 -6.95 -16.68
CA PHE A 7 11.76 -6.76 -15.65
C PHE A 7 11.08 -8.06 -15.20
N HIS A 8 11.11 -9.12 -16.00
CA HIS A 8 10.37 -10.36 -15.75
C HIS A 8 10.84 -11.18 -14.55
N GLU A 9 12.05 -10.91 -14.04
CA GLU A 9 12.60 -11.65 -12.90
C GLU A 9 12.76 -10.81 -11.63
N GLN A 10 12.50 -9.51 -11.70
CA GLN A 10 12.81 -8.58 -10.61
C GLN A 10 11.59 -8.30 -9.73
N THR A 11 11.79 -8.30 -8.41
CA THR A 11 10.83 -7.76 -7.44
C THR A 11 10.98 -6.24 -7.36
N PHE A 12 9.87 -5.53 -7.59
CA PHE A 12 9.77 -4.07 -7.41
C PHE A 12 9.21 -3.76 -6.03
N MET A 13 10.04 -3.18 -5.17
CA MET A 13 9.65 -2.71 -3.85
C MET A 13 9.50 -1.20 -3.86
N PHE A 14 8.49 -0.66 -3.16
CA PHE A 14 8.33 0.78 -3.06
C PHE A 14 7.59 1.24 -1.81
N SER A 15 7.80 2.53 -1.49
CA SER A 15 7.09 3.26 -0.44
C SER A 15 6.67 4.63 -0.96
N ILE A 16 5.64 5.24 -0.36
CA ILE A 16 5.20 6.59 -0.67
C ILE A 16 5.40 7.45 0.57
N ALA A 17 6.30 8.41 0.49
CA ALA A 17 6.73 9.27 1.61
C ALA A 17 6.73 10.75 1.21
N THR A 18 5.60 11.22 0.66
CA THR A 18 5.41 12.61 0.24
C THR A 18 5.10 13.55 1.40
N ASN A 19 5.12 14.87 1.17
CA ASN A 19 4.72 15.89 2.14
C ASN A 19 5.58 15.91 3.42
N GLY A 20 6.89 15.64 3.30
CA GLY A 20 7.82 15.63 4.43
C GLY A 20 7.88 14.32 5.21
N TYR A 21 7.10 13.31 4.82
CA TYR A 21 7.14 11.98 5.44
C TYR A 21 8.50 11.30 5.23
N ASP A 22 9.20 11.62 4.15
CA ASP A 22 10.57 11.16 3.88
C ASP A 22 11.58 11.59 4.96
N MET A 23 11.43 12.81 5.49
CA MET A 23 12.26 13.29 6.59
C MET A 23 11.84 12.66 7.92
N ILE A 24 10.54 12.58 8.18
CA ILE A 24 9.99 12.06 9.44
C ILE A 24 10.32 10.57 9.60
N PHE A 25 10.16 9.79 8.55
CA PHE A 25 10.33 8.33 8.54
C PHE A 25 11.61 7.88 7.83
N LYS A 26 12.62 8.76 7.77
CA LYS A 26 13.89 8.43 7.12
C LYS A 26 14.46 7.09 7.55
N HIS A 27 14.46 6.80 8.85
CA HIS A 27 14.96 5.54 9.39
C HIS A 27 14.17 4.30 8.92
N CYS A 28 12.85 4.45 8.67
CA CYS A 28 12.05 3.38 8.07
C CYS A 28 12.43 3.19 6.60
N LEU A 29 12.52 4.29 5.83
CA LEU A 29 12.92 4.24 4.42
C LEU A 29 14.34 3.69 4.25
N ASP A 30 15.28 4.03 5.14
CA ASP A 30 16.62 3.45 5.16
C ASP A 30 16.56 1.92 5.41
N SER A 31 15.68 1.44 6.30
CA SER A 31 15.49 0.00 6.52
C SER A 31 14.90 -0.70 5.29
N HIS A 32 14.00 -0.03 4.55
CA HIS A 32 13.45 -0.55 3.29
C HIS A 32 14.53 -0.68 2.23
N GLN A 33 15.39 0.34 2.09
CA GLN A 33 16.51 0.31 1.15
C GLN A 33 17.49 -0.82 1.48
N ASN A 34 17.83 -0.99 2.75
CA ASN A 34 18.73 -2.06 3.21
C ASN A 34 18.13 -3.44 2.95
N TYR A 35 16.84 -3.62 3.25
CA TYR A 35 16.14 -4.86 2.95
C TYR A 35 16.10 -5.17 1.46
N ALA A 36 15.81 -4.17 0.63
CA ALA A 36 15.80 -4.32 -0.81
C ALA A 36 17.18 -4.70 -1.37
N LEU A 37 18.24 -4.05 -0.89
CA LEU A 37 19.63 -4.38 -1.27
C LEU A 37 19.99 -5.81 -0.87
N LYS A 38 19.64 -6.22 0.35
CA LYS A 38 19.91 -7.58 0.86
C LYS A 38 19.28 -8.66 0.00
N HIS A 39 18.08 -8.40 -0.55
CA HIS A 39 17.31 -9.38 -1.31
C HIS A 39 17.34 -9.17 -2.84
N GLY A 40 18.10 -8.18 -3.33
CA GLY A 40 18.24 -7.91 -4.75
C GLY A 40 16.99 -7.29 -5.40
N TYR A 41 16.19 -6.56 -4.62
CA TYR A 41 14.98 -5.88 -5.12
C TYR A 41 15.30 -4.50 -5.68
N LYS A 42 14.54 -4.07 -6.68
CA LYS A 42 14.53 -2.67 -7.10
C LYS A 42 13.65 -1.86 -6.14
N TYR A 43 14.23 -0.93 -5.40
CA TYR A 43 13.49 -0.09 -4.45
C TYR A 43 13.37 1.36 -4.91
N ILE A 44 12.18 1.93 -4.76
CA ILE A 44 11.92 3.36 -4.94
C ILE A 44 11.08 3.89 -3.78
N ALA A 45 11.60 4.92 -3.09
CA ALA A 45 10.80 5.76 -2.21
C ALA A 45 10.27 6.96 -3.02
N PHE A 46 8.94 7.04 -3.20
CA PHE A 46 8.29 8.18 -3.85
C PHE A 46 8.14 9.32 -2.84
N THR A 47 9.09 10.26 -2.85
CA THR A 47 9.19 11.35 -1.87
C THR A 47 8.72 12.69 -2.42
N LYS A 48 8.84 12.92 -3.74
CA LYS A 48 8.48 14.18 -4.37
C LYS A 48 6.96 14.36 -4.41
N SER A 49 6.49 15.55 -4.07
CA SER A 49 5.10 15.94 -4.24
C SER A 49 4.92 16.75 -5.52
N PRO A 50 3.80 16.62 -6.24
CA PRO A 50 3.42 17.58 -7.27
C PRO A 50 3.37 19.00 -6.70
N VAL A 51 3.49 20.02 -7.57
CA VAL A 51 3.49 21.45 -7.17
C VAL A 51 2.29 21.80 -6.28
N ASP A 52 1.11 21.26 -6.60
CA ASP A 52 -0.14 21.47 -5.84
C ASP A 52 -0.24 20.58 -4.57
N GLY A 53 0.81 19.80 -4.28
CA GLY A 53 0.81 18.82 -3.21
C GLY A 53 -0.06 17.59 -3.51
N ILE A 54 -0.13 16.68 -2.54
CA ILE A 54 -0.99 15.49 -2.60
C ILE A 54 -1.65 15.27 -1.25
N SER A 55 -2.98 15.09 -1.22
CA SER A 55 -3.67 14.77 0.03
C SER A 55 -3.32 13.36 0.52
N GLY A 56 -3.37 13.12 1.84
CA GLY A 56 -3.14 11.80 2.42
C GLY A 56 -4.04 10.72 1.81
N THR A 57 -5.31 11.05 1.52
CA THR A 57 -6.23 10.12 0.83
C THR A 57 -5.75 9.78 -0.59
N ASN A 58 -5.29 10.77 -1.34
CA ASN A 58 -4.80 10.53 -2.70
C ASN A 58 -3.46 9.80 -2.69
N SER A 59 -2.59 10.09 -1.72
CA SER A 59 -1.34 9.34 -1.51
C SER A 59 -1.61 7.86 -1.21
N ALA A 60 -2.59 7.58 -0.35
CA ALA A 60 -2.98 6.21 -0.02
C ALA A 60 -3.55 5.45 -1.25
N TRP A 61 -4.38 6.10 -2.06
CA TRP A 61 -4.89 5.52 -3.31
C TRP A 61 -3.83 5.40 -4.41
N LEU A 62 -2.79 6.24 -4.38
CA LEU A 62 -1.70 6.22 -5.37
C LEU A 62 -0.95 4.89 -5.35
N LYS A 63 -0.80 4.23 -4.18
CA LYS A 63 -0.19 2.89 -4.12
C LYS A 63 -0.88 1.88 -5.03
N VAL A 64 -2.21 1.93 -5.12
CA VAL A 64 -2.99 1.03 -5.99
C VAL A 64 -2.65 1.26 -7.47
N ALA A 65 -2.52 2.52 -7.88
CA ALA A 65 -2.15 2.85 -9.26
C ALA A 65 -0.71 2.45 -9.59
N ILE A 66 0.23 2.65 -8.65
CA ILE A 66 1.65 2.25 -8.82
C ILE A 66 1.76 0.73 -8.87
N ILE A 67 1.10 -0.02 -7.98
CA ILE A 67 1.08 -1.49 -8.01
C ILE A 67 0.62 -1.97 -9.38
N LEU A 68 -0.56 -1.52 -9.83
CA LEU A 68 -1.10 -1.94 -11.12
C LEU A 68 -0.15 -1.62 -12.27
N ARG A 69 0.48 -0.45 -12.23
CA ARG A 69 1.44 -0.04 -13.27
C ARG A 69 2.68 -0.92 -13.28
N ALA A 70 3.24 -1.23 -12.11
CA ALA A 70 4.40 -2.11 -12.00
C ALA A 70 4.09 -3.53 -12.50
N LEU A 71 2.93 -4.08 -12.13
CA LEU A 71 2.47 -5.36 -12.67
C LEU A 71 2.36 -5.34 -14.20
N LYS A 72 1.77 -4.28 -14.79
CA LYS A 72 1.65 -4.12 -16.25
C LYS A 72 2.98 -3.89 -16.97
N LYS A 73 4.00 -3.38 -16.27
CA LYS A 73 5.37 -3.29 -16.79
C LYS A 73 6.11 -4.63 -16.79
N GLY A 74 5.55 -5.66 -16.18
CA GLY A 74 6.09 -7.01 -16.18
C GLY A 74 7.04 -7.32 -15.02
N TYR A 75 7.09 -6.51 -13.94
CA TYR A 75 7.78 -6.93 -12.73
C TYR A 75 7.19 -8.25 -12.23
N ARG A 76 8.06 -9.19 -11.87
CA ARG A 76 7.65 -10.52 -11.39
C ARG A 76 6.82 -10.42 -10.10
N ASN A 77 7.27 -9.57 -9.20
CA ASN A 77 6.58 -9.30 -7.95
C ASN A 77 6.55 -7.80 -7.66
N VAL A 78 5.56 -7.37 -6.89
CA VAL A 78 5.48 -6.01 -6.36
C VAL A 78 5.35 -6.08 -4.84
N PHE A 79 6.17 -5.31 -4.13
CA PHE A 79 6.15 -5.24 -2.67
C PHE A 79 5.97 -3.79 -2.22
N PHE A 80 4.80 -3.48 -1.68
CA PHE A 80 4.50 -2.19 -1.09
C PHE A 80 4.67 -2.23 0.43
N VAL A 81 5.33 -1.20 0.97
CA VAL A 81 5.50 -1.01 2.41
C VAL A 81 5.22 0.46 2.74
N ASP A 82 4.33 0.74 3.69
CA ASP A 82 4.04 2.11 4.16
C ASP A 82 5.31 2.76 4.72
N ALA A 83 5.44 4.08 4.53
CA ALA A 83 6.64 4.83 4.91
C ALA A 83 6.94 4.80 6.42
N ASP A 84 5.92 4.61 7.26
CA ASP A 84 6.05 4.54 8.73
C ASP A 84 6.22 3.11 9.26
N ALA A 85 6.52 2.16 8.40
CA ALA A 85 6.84 0.78 8.74
C ALA A 85 8.35 0.57 8.77
N LEU A 86 8.87 -0.06 9.81
CA LEU A 86 10.29 -0.41 9.96
C LEU A 86 10.49 -1.89 9.64
N ILE A 87 11.37 -2.21 8.70
CA ILE A 87 11.77 -3.59 8.41
C ILE A 87 13.01 -3.93 9.22
N HIS A 88 12.96 -5.03 9.98
CA HIS A 88 14.10 -5.51 10.74
C HIS A 88 15.09 -6.28 9.86
N ASP A 89 16.39 -6.18 10.16
CA ASP A 89 17.46 -6.81 9.37
C ASP A 89 17.36 -8.34 9.29
N PHE A 90 16.76 -8.97 10.28
CA PHE A 90 16.54 -10.41 10.30
C PHE A 90 15.29 -10.87 9.52
N ALA A 91 14.51 -9.93 8.96
CA ALA A 91 13.36 -10.30 8.14
C ALA A 91 13.80 -11.16 6.95
N PRO A 92 13.13 -12.30 6.72
CA PRO A 92 13.44 -13.15 5.57
C PRO A 92 13.01 -12.49 4.26
N SER A 93 13.38 -13.09 3.13
CA SER A 93 12.85 -12.69 1.82
C SER A 93 11.32 -12.83 1.82
N ILE A 94 10.61 -11.84 1.23
CA ILE A 94 9.14 -11.87 1.15
C ILE A 94 8.65 -13.02 0.26
N GLU A 95 9.47 -13.53 -0.66
CA GLU A 95 9.15 -14.70 -1.47
C GLU A 95 8.94 -15.96 -0.62
N SER A 96 9.44 -15.98 0.63
CA SER A 96 9.22 -17.09 1.56
C SER A 96 7.75 -17.33 1.93
N VAL A 97 6.86 -16.35 1.67
CA VAL A 97 5.41 -16.49 1.92
C VAL A 97 4.63 -17.00 0.71
N LEU A 98 5.28 -17.17 -0.45
CA LEU A 98 4.62 -17.62 -1.68
C LEU A 98 4.08 -19.03 -1.53
N ILE A 99 2.82 -19.20 -1.92
CA ILE A 99 2.16 -20.51 -2.02
C ILE A 99 1.38 -20.60 -3.35
N PRO A 100 1.16 -21.80 -3.89
CA PRO A 100 0.41 -21.98 -5.13
C PRO A 100 -0.98 -21.35 -5.07
N ASP A 101 -1.46 -20.84 -6.21
CA ASP A 101 -2.80 -20.28 -6.42
C ASP A 101 -3.14 -19.04 -5.57
N LYS A 102 -2.15 -18.44 -4.91
CA LYS A 102 -2.28 -17.17 -4.20
C LYS A 102 -1.33 -16.14 -4.82
N PHE A 103 -1.84 -14.94 -4.98
CA PHE A 103 -1.11 -13.88 -5.70
C PHE A 103 -1.07 -12.54 -4.97
N ILE A 104 -1.83 -12.39 -3.89
CA ILE A 104 -1.85 -11.19 -3.05
C ILE A 104 -1.71 -11.62 -1.60
N TYR A 105 -0.76 -11.04 -0.90
CA TYR A 105 -0.37 -11.45 0.46
C TYR A 105 -0.45 -10.24 1.38
N MET A 106 -1.28 -10.33 2.41
CA MET A 106 -1.47 -9.30 3.43
C MET A 106 -1.69 -9.94 4.79
N SER A 107 -1.32 -9.23 5.86
CA SER A 107 -1.69 -9.62 7.21
C SER A 107 -3.05 -9.05 7.62
N ILE A 108 -3.59 -9.59 8.69
CA ILE A 108 -4.82 -9.09 9.33
C ILE A 108 -4.49 -8.50 10.69
N GLU A 109 -5.25 -7.51 11.10
CA GLU A 109 -5.25 -6.95 12.45
C GLU A 109 -6.10 -7.79 13.40
N SER A 110 -6.04 -7.47 14.71
CA SER A 110 -6.88 -8.11 15.75
C SER A 110 -8.38 -8.01 15.47
N SER A 111 -8.80 -7.00 14.70
CA SER A 111 -10.18 -6.86 14.21
C SER A 111 -10.60 -7.93 13.18
N GLY A 112 -9.67 -8.75 12.70
CA GLY A 112 -9.87 -9.68 11.58
C GLY A 112 -9.92 -9.02 10.21
N ASN A 113 -9.64 -7.74 10.10
CA ASN A 113 -9.60 -7.02 8.83
C ASN A 113 -8.19 -6.97 8.26
N PHE A 114 -8.08 -7.01 6.92
CA PHE A 114 -6.82 -6.81 6.23
C PHE A 114 -6.25 -5.41 6.47
N ASN A 115 -4.93 -5.33 6.58
CA ASN A 115 -4.20 -4.06 6.65
C ASN A 115 -3.34 -3.90 5.40
N SER A 116 -3.60 -2.83 4.63
CA SER A 116 -2.94 -2.52 3.36
C SER A 116 -1.63 -1.76 3.48
N GLY A 117 -1.09 -1.60 4.69
CA GLY A 117 0.20 -0.94 4.90
C GLY A 117 1.40 -1.78 4.43
N VAL A 118 1.22 -3.09 4.33
CA VAL A 118 2.19 -4.01 3.74
C VAL A 118 1.44 -4.96 2.81
N ILE A 119 1.78 -4.93 1.53
CA ILE A 119 1.17 -5.77 0.50
C ILE A 119 2.27 -6.36 -0.38
N PHE A 120 2.29 -7.68 -0.51
CA PHE A 120 3.11 -8.36 -1.49
C PHE A 120 2.24 -9.00 -2.57
N ILE A 121 2.65 -8.87 -3.83
CA ILE A 121 1.89 -9.29 -4.99
C ILE A 121 2.78 -10.06 -5.96
N ALA A 122 2.40 -11.29 -6.29
CA ALA A 122 2.93 -12.03 -7.43
C ALA A 122 2.16 -11.61 -8.70
N ASN A 123 2.89 -11.38 -9.79
CA ASN A 123 2.33 -10.85 -11.02
C ASN A 123 1.65 -11.96 -11.83
N GLU A 124 0.34 -11.96 -11.76
CA GLU A 124 -0.54 -12.83 -12.53
C GLU A 124 -1.72 -12.03 -13.06
N GLN A 125 -2.36 -12.49 -14.13
CA GLN A 125 -3.52 -11.79 -14.68
C GLN A 125 -4.61 -11.53 -13.63
N ARG A 126 -4.79 -12.47 -12.69
CA ARG A 126 -5.78 -12.38 -11.61
C ARG A 126 -5.42 -11.29 -10.59
N SER A 127 -4.13 -11.10 -10.27
CA SER A 127 -3.70 -10.00 -9.41
C SER A 127 -3.82 -8.65 -10.10
N GLN A 128 -3.51 -8.55 -11.40
CA GLN A 128 -3.75 -7.33 -12.19
C GLN A 128 -5.23 -6.95 -12.19
N SER A 129 -6.13 -7.92 -12.46
CA SER A 129 -7.58 -7.71 -12.46
C SER A 129 -8.12 -7.26 -11.09
N PHE A 130 -7.54 -7.76 -10.00
CA PHE A 130 -7.88 -7.31 -8.64
C PHE A 130 -7.56 -5.82 -8.45
N PHE A 131 -6.35 -5.38 -8.81
CA PHE A 131 -5.94 -3.98 -8.67
C PHE A 131 -6.64 -3.06 -9.67
N GLU A 132 -7.00 -3.52 -10.86
CA GLU A 132 -7.87 -2.79 -11.78
C GLU A 132 -9.25 -2.55 -11.17
N SER A 133 -9.86 -3.59 -10.63
CA SER A 133 -11.16 -3.52 -9.95
C SER A 133 -11.11 -2.60 -8.72
N LEU A 134 -10.00 -2.61 -7.99
CA LEU A 134 -9.79 -1.73 -6.85
C LEU A 134 -9.66 -0.27 -7.30
N LEU A 135 -8.87 0.01 -8.33
CA LEU A 135 -8.66 1.36 -8.85
C LEU A 135 -9.96 1.99 -9.38
N LEU A 136 -10.83 1.20 -10.03
CA LEU A 136 -12.16 1.66 -10.48
C LEU A 136 -13.07 2.07 -9.31
N ARG A 137 -12.79 1.61 -8.10
CA ARG A 137 -13.53 1.99 -6.88
C ARG A 137 -13.04 3.28 -6.21
N ALA A 138 -12.00 3.92 -6.76
CA ALA A 138 -11.41 5.12 -6.16
C ALA A 138 -12.41 6.27 -5.96
N ASP A 139 -13.46 6.30 -6.78
CA ASP A 139 -14.53 7.30 -6.69
C ASP A 139 -15.70 6.88 -5.79
N ILE A 140 -15.74 5.65 -5.31
CA ILE A 140 -16.78 5.16 -4.39
C ILE A 140 -16.42 5.56 -2.96
N PRO A 141 -17.27 6.32 -2.23
CA PRO A 141 -17.02 6.70 -0.85
C PRO A 141 -17.04 5.49 0.10
N ASN A 142 -16.16 5.48 1.10
CA ASN A 142 -16.08 4.39 2.09
C ASN A 142 -17.39 4.16 2.87
N PHE A 143 -18.23 5.19 3.06
CA PHE A 143 -19.52 5.02 3.75
C PHE A 143 -20.52 4.14 2.96
N MET A 144 -20.29 3.91 1.68
CA MET A 144 -21.09 2.96 0.85
C MET A 144 -20.70 1.51 1.05
N LEU A 145 -19.56 1.24 1.70
CA LEU A 145 -19.14 -0.12 2.04
C LEU A 145 -19.93 -0.66 3.25
N PRO A 146 -20.01 -1.99 3.42
CA PRO A 146 -20.54 -2.60 4.64
C PRO A 146 -19.85 -2.03 5.87
N LYS A 147 -20.60 -1.77 6.95
CA LYS A 147 -20.09 -1.10 8.15
C LYS A 147 -18.85 -1.78 8.74
N SER A 148 -18.80 -3.11 8.74
CA SER A 148 -17.68 -3.92 9.23
C SER A 148 -16.41 -3.86 8.34
N GLU A 149 -16.51 -3.30 7.14
CA GLU A 149 -15.42 -3.20 6.16
C GLU A 149 -14.96 -1.75 5.95
N ARG A 150 -15.67 -0.79 6.58
CA ARG A 150 -15.27 0.63 6.51
C ARG A 150 -13.95 0.84 7.24
N ASN A 151 -13.00 1.44 6.54
CA ASN A 151 -11.70 1.78 7.08
C ASN A 151 -11.22 3.11 6.45
N LEU A 152 -10.10 3.63 6.92
CA LEU A 152 -9.54 4.86 6.38
C LEU A 152 -9.06 4.66 4.93
N TYR A 153 -9.15 5.72 4.16
CA TYR A 153 -8.61 5.82 2.80
C TYR A 153 -9.09 4.68 1.86
N GLU A 154 -8.14 4.02 1.19
CA GLU A 154 -8.37 2.90 0.28
C GLU A 154 -8.57 1.56 1.02
N ASN A 155 -8.11 1.46 2.28
CA ASN A 155 -8.08 0.19 3.00
C ASN A 155 -9.46 -0.46 3.15
N GLY A 156 -10.53 0.34 3.31
CA GLY A 156 -11.90 -0.18 3.31
C GLY A 156 -12.26 -0.93 2.02
N HIS A 157 -11.84 -0.41 0.87
CA HIS A 157 -12.07 -1.05 -0.43
C HIS A 157 -11.18 -2.28 -0.61
N VAL A 158 -9.94 -2.24 -0.11
CA VAL A 158 -9.04 -3.42 -0.07
C VAL A 158 -9.68 -4.54 0.74
N ILE A 159 -10.15 -4.26 1.96
CA ILE A 159 -10.86 -5.23 2.81
C ILE A 159 -12.05 -5.84 2.08
N ASN A 160 -12.89 -4.99 1.46
CA ASN A 160 -14.10 -5.42 0.77
C ASN A 160 -13.80 -6.41 -0.37
N LEU A 161 -12.78 -6.12 -1.19
CA LEU A 161 -12.38 -7.01 -2.28
C LEU A 161 -11.65 -8.25 -1.77
N ALA A 162 -10.70 -8.09 -0.84
CA ALA A 162 -9.88 -9.17 -0.33
C ALA A 162 -10.70 -10.28 0.35
N LYS A 163 -11.70 -9.91 1.16
CA LYS A 163 -12.60 -10.89 1.82
C LYS A 163 -13.38 -11.76 0.84
N ARG A 164 -13.53 -11.33 -0.40
CA ARG A 164 -14.30 -12.02 -1.46
C ARG A 164 -13.40 -12.66 -2.51
N SER A 165 -12.08 -12.64 -2.30
CA SER A 165 -11.11 -13.06 -3.30
C SER A 165 -10.37 -14.32 -2.85
N SER A 166 -10.44 -15.37 -3.67
CA SER A 166 -9.73 -16.64 -3.43
C SER A 166 -8.21 -16.54 -3.66
N ILE A 167 -7.73 -15.48 -4.33
CA ILE A 167 -6.30 -15.28 -4.62
C ILE A 167 -5.54 -14.55 -3.52
N VAL A 168 -6.25 -14.04 -2.50
CA VAL A 168 -5.63 -13.38 -1.36
C VAL A 168 -5.26 -14.41 -0.31
N GLN A 169 -4.03 -14.29 0.19
CA GLN A 169 -3.49 -15.09 1.28
C GLN A 169 -3.25 -14.22 2.51
N ILE A 170 -3.75 -14.69 3.65
CA ILE A 170 -3.37 -14.12 4.94
C ILE A 170 -1.98 -14.65 5.31
N ILE A 171 -1.05 -13.73 5.54
CA ILE A 171 0.30 -14.05 6.02
C ILE A 171 0.45 -13.74 7.51
N SER A 172 1.53 -14.23 8.11
CA SER A 172 1.82 -14.00 9.52
C SER A 172 1.76 -12.50 9.87
N PRO A 173 1.15 -12.13 11.00
CA PRO A 173 1.14 -10.75 11.49
C PRO A 173 2.55 -10.17 11.73
N LYS A 174 3.60 -10.98 11.78
CA LYS A 174 5.00 -10.51 11.81
C LYS A 174 5.35 -9.60 10.63
N TRP A 175 4.69 -9.77 9.49
CA TRP A 175 4.93 -8.99 8.27
C TRP A 175 4.27 -7.61 8.26
N ASN A 176 3.42 -7.33 9.23
CA ASN A 176 2.76 -6.02 9.36
C ASN A 176 2.26 -5.83 10.78
N TYR A 177 3.18 -5.91 11.73
CA TYR A 177 2.88 -5.82 13.15
C TYR A 177 2.57 -4.38 13.54
N ASN A 178 1.42 -4.17 14.16
CA ASN A 178 1.05 -2.92 14.82
C ASN A 178 0.53 -3.22 16.24
N TYR A 179 0.31 -2.18 17.06
CA TYR A 179 -0.14 -2.38 18.45
C TYR A 179 -1.48 -3.09 18.60
N ASN A 180 -2.26 -3.17 17.54
CA ASN A 180 -3.53 -3.89 17.52
C ASN A 180 -3.37 -5.34 17.06
N THR A 181 -2.14 -5.80 16.89
CA THR A 181 -1.82 -7.15 16.41
C THR A 181 -1.26 -7.98 17.54
N LEU A 182 -1.71 -9.23 17.67
CA LEU A 182 -1.18 -10.15 18.65
C LEU A 182 -0.09 -11.03 18.03
N LEU A 183 1.09 -11.02 18.63
CA LEU A 183 2.13 -12.02 18.39
C LEU A 183 2.16 -13.02 19.56
N LYS A 184 2.60 -14.25 19.29
CA LYS A 184 2.85 -15.22 20.34
C LYS A 184 4.03 -14.77 21.19
N GLU A 185 4.04 -15.22 22.43
CA GLU A 185 5.16 -15.01 23.34
C GLU A 185 6.48 -15.48 22.69
N ASN A 186 7.52 -14.63 22.76
CA ASN A 186 8.84 -14.82 22.10
C ASN A 186 8.87 -14.72 20.56
N GLU A 187 7.79 -14.37 19.89
CA GLU A 187 7.84 -14.04 18.46
C GLU A 187 8.26 -12.59 18.25
N LYS A 188 9.19 -12.37 17.30
CA LYS A 188 9.61 -11.03 16.87
C LYS A 188 8.98 -10.71 15.53
N GLU A 189 8.53 -9.48 15.39
CA GLU A 189 8.01 -8.94 14.12
C GLU A 189 9.13 -8.79 13.08
N TYR A 190 8.79 -9.00 11.82
CA TYR A 190 9.66 -8.69 10.68
C TYR A 190 9.50 -7.23 10.26
N ILE A 191 8.28 -6.72 10.33
CA ILE A 191 7.93 -5.33 10.01
C ILE A 191 7.09 -4.75 11.15
N LEU A 192 7.60 -3.70 11.79
CA LEU A 192 6.89 -2.90 12.79
C LEU A 192 6.26 -1.69 12.11
N HIS A 193 4.93 -1.67 12.01
CA HIS A 193 4.15 -0.64 11.33
C HIS A 193 3.42 0.29 12.30
N GLY A 194 3.21 1.54 11.88
CA GLY A 194 2.43 2.51 12.65
C GLY A 194 3.28 3.39 13.55
N ARG A 195 4.56 3.56 13.26
CA ARG A 195 5.41 4.53 13.98
C ARG A 195 4.93 5.97 13.86
N GLY A 196 4.07 6.30 12.90
CA GLY A 196 3.43 7.62 12.81
C GLY A 196 2.50 7.94 13.98
N MET A 197 2.06 6.93 14.73
CA MET A 197 1.30 7.15 15.97
C MET A 197 2.14 7.69 17.13
N TRP A 198 3.48 7.65 17.02
CA TRP A 198 4.42 8.16 18.02
C TRP A 198 4.74 9.65 17.87
N LEU A 199 4.33 10.26 16.77
CA LEU A 199 4.38 11.69 16.68
C LEU A 199 3.22 12.19 17.54
N ASP A 200 3.53 12.77 18.70
CA ASP A 200 2.62 13.45 19.62
C ASP A 200 1.85 14.62 18.94
N LYS A 201 1.19 14.32 17.85
CA LYS A 201 0.18 15.21 17.30
C LYS A 201 -1.12 14.86 18.02
N PRO A 202 -1.68 15.79 18.80
CA PRO A 202 -3.03 15.61 19.31
C PRO A 202 -3.88 15.23 18.10
N ARG A 203 -4.55 14.06 18.15
CA ARG A 203 -5.56 13.69 17.16
C ARG A 203 -6.46 14.91 17.03
N SER A 204 -6.33 15.65 15.94
CA SER A 204 -7.33 16.66 15.64
C SER A 204 -8.64 15.87 15.68
N GLN A 205 -9.52 16.23 16.62
CA GLN A 205 -10.87 15.69 16.64
C GLN A 205 -11.49 16.16 15.33
N GLY A 206 -11.31 15.34 14.28
CA GLY A 206 -11.86 15.60 12.97
C GLY A 206 -13.36 15.73 13.16
N LYS A 207 -13.90 16.92 12.91
CA LYS A 207 -15.35 17.13 12.88
C LYS A 207 -15.92 16.04 11.99
N THR A 208 -16.77 15.21 12.56
CA THR A 208 -17.48 14.16 11.84
C THR A 208 -18.29 14.84 10.75
N MET A 209 -17.82 14.76 9.51
CA MET A 209 -18.56 15.31 8.37
C MET A 209 -19.89 14.59 8.25
N THR A 210 -20.96 15.34 8.11
CA THR A 210 -22.27 14.76 7.78
C THR A 210 -22.23 14.09 6.42
N PHE A 211 -23.12 13.13 6.17
CA PHE A 211 -23.23 12.44 4.87
C PHE A 211 -23.30 13.42 3.69
N THR A 212 -24.11 14.48 3.81
CA THR A 212 -24.25 15.53 2.80
C THR A 212 -22.96 16.31 2.57
N GLN A 213 -22.23 16.66 3.63
CA GLN A 213 -20.94 17.35 3.52
C GLN A 213 -19.89 16.46 2.86
N ALA A 214 -19.84 15.16 3.20
CA ALA A 214 -18.95 14.22 2.57
C ALA A 214 -19.26 14.02 1.08
N LEU A 215 -20.54 13.97 0.72
CA LEU A 215 -20.99 13.85 -0.67
C LEU A 215 -20.66 15.12 -1.48
N LEU A 216 -20.97 16.30 -0.93
CA LEU A 216 -20.68 17.59 -1.58
C LEU A 216 -19.18 17.80 -1.78
N SER A 217 -18.36 17.53 -0.74
CA SER A 217 -16.90 17.64 -0.87
C SER A 217 -16.37 16.71 -1.93
N ARG A 218 -16.96 15.52 -2.08
CA ARG A 218 -16.58 14.54 -3.10
C ARG A 218 -16.92 14.99 -4.51
N LEU A 219 -18.11 15.56 -4.70
CA LEU A 219 -18.55 16.11 -5.99
C LEU A 219 -17.67 17.31 -6.43
N MET A 220 -17.23 18.13 -5.47
CA MET A 220 -16.35 19.27 -5.75
C MET A 220 -14.91 18.89 -6.06
N GLN A 221 -14.42 17.74 -5.59
CA GLN A 221 -13.03 17.28 -5.81
C GLN A 221 -12.80 16.64 -7.18
N GLY A 222 -13.84 16.42 -7.99
CA GLY A 222 -13.74 15.69 -9.25
C GLY A 222 -13.46 14.18 -9.05
N SER A 223 -13.21 13.48 -10.15
CA SER A 223 -12.93 12.05 -10.12
C SER A 223 -11.51 11.77 -9.61
N ARG A 224 -11.40 11.03 -8.52
CA ARG A 224 -10.11 10.56 -8.00
C ARG A 224 -9.41 9.62 -8.98
N TYR A 225 -10.16 8.80 -9.69
CA TYR A 225 -9.63 7.91 -10.71
C TYR A 225 -8.81 8.67 -11.77
N PHE A 226 -9.32 9.79 -12.28
CA PHE A 226 -8.58 10.62 -13.25
C PHE A 226 -7.39 11.34 -12.62
N LEU A 227 -7.54 11.80 -11.37
CA LEU A 227 -6.43 12.40 -10.62
C LEU A 227 -5.30 11.39 -10.41
N LEU A 228 -5.61 10.15 -10.06
CA LEU A 228 -4.60 9.10 -9.87
C LEU A 228 -3.86 8.78 -11.17
N LYS A 229 -4.53 8.81 -12.33
CA LYS A 229 -3.85 8.67 -13.63
C LYS A 229 -2.87 9.81 -13.90
N LYS A 230 -3.26 11.06 -13.58
CA LYS A 230 -2.37 12.22 -13.70
C LYS A 230 -1.17 12.13 -12.76
N LEU A 231 -1.40 11.77 -11.50
CA LEU A 231 -0.35 11.55 -10.52
C LEU A 231 0.60 10.43 -10.95
N LEU A 232 0.07 9.30 -11.40
CA LEU A 232 0.88 8.18 -11.89
C LEU A 232 1.83 8.63 -13.00
N ARG A 233 1.33 9.40 -13.98
CA ARG A 233 2.16 9.93 -15.06
C ARG A 233 3.27 10.86 -14.54
N PHE A 234 2.98 11.72 -13.56
CA PHE A 234 3.99 12.54 -12.90
C PHE A 234 5.09 11.68 -12.30
N TYR A 235 4.74 10.65 -11.51
CA TYR A 235 5.72 9.80 -10.86
C TYR A 235 6.49 8.91 -11.85
N GLU A 236 5.87 8.47 -12.94
CA GLU A 236 6.58 7.75 -14.01
C GLU A 236 7.68 8.60 -14.67
N LEU A 237 7.41 9.87 -14.93
CA LEU A 237 8.38 10.80 -15.50
C LEU A 237 9.49 11.14 -14.50
N GLU A 238 9.12 11.34 -13.24
CA GLU A 238 10.04 11.79 -12.19
C GLU A 238 10.99 10.69 -11.72
N TYR A 239 10.54 9.44 -11.65
CA TYR A 239 11.31 8.31 -11.09
C TYR A 239 11.70 7.26 -12.14
N GLN A 240 11.27 7.39 -13.37
CA GLN A 240 11.58 6.48 -14.49
C GLN A 240 11.33 4.99 -14.14
N PHE A 241 10.23 4.71 -13.43
CA PHE A 241 9.87 3.36 -12.99
C PHE A 241 8.85 2.71 -13.91
#